data_eb1d7dc311728365cf066cfa6c09c331
#
_entry.id   eb1d7dc311728365cf066cfa6c09c331
#
_cell.length_a   1.000
_cell.length_b   1.000
_cell.length_c   1.000
_cell.angle_alpha   90.00
_cell.angle_beta   90.00
_cell.angle_gamma   90.00
#
_symmetry.space_group_name_H-M   'P 1'
#
loop_
_entity.id
_entity.type
_entity.pdbx_description
1 polymer ?
#
loop_
_entity_poly.entity_id
_entity_poly.type
_entity_poly.pdbx_seq_one_letter_code
_entity_poly.pdbx_strand_id
1 'polypeptide(L)'
;FLQEQEEEAAPAPALNPAQPLARAGGSQNEFSLAKREKERTPKKSRKNFEATIVGLLPGQAHLIKNDFKFAKLSFVSSDARNNRQLVSLSKSKNAVIFMTDFIRHAAVDSVRAANGNWVYVTGGMSSLREKLQELYQQHQTQANLLQAA
;
A
#
# COMPACT_ATOMS: atom_id res chain seq x y z
N PHE A 1 -46.13 -30.85 -25.13
CA PHE A 1 -46.42 -29.42 -25.38
C PHE A 1 -45.11 -28.68 -25.53
N LEU A 2 -44.78 -28.41 -26.77
CA LEU A 2 -43.67 -27.54 -27.19
C LEU A 2 -44.15 -26.09 -27.08
N GLN A 3 -43.44 -25.24 -26.31
CA GLN A 3 -43.51 -23.81 -26.42
C GLN A 3 -42.16 -23.29 -26.92
N GLU A 4 -42.24 -22.91 -28.20
CA GLU A 4 -41.24 -22.05 -28.83
C GLU A 4 -41.27 -20.68 -28.14
N GLN A 5 -40.14 -20.22 -27.66
CA GLN A 5 -39.93 -18.81 -27.31
C GLN A 5 -39.02 -18.19 -28.35
N GLU A 6 -39.61 -17.22 -29.02
CA GLU A 6 -39.01 -16.36 -30.03
C GLU A 6 -37.81 -15.59 -29.48
N GLU A 7 -36.77 -15.67 -30.22
CA GLU A 7 -35.52 -14.90 -30.11
C GLU A 7 -35.80 -13.46 -30.58
N GLU A 8 -35.94 -12.54 -29.66
CA GLU A 8 -36.07 -11.11 -29.94
C GLU A 8 -34.69 -10.49 -30.09
N ALA A 9 -34.31 -10.21 -31.31
CA ALA A 9 -33.08 -9.55 -31.70
C ALA A 9 -33.08 -8.08 -31.25
N ALA A 10 -32.09 -7.69 -30.43
CA ALA A 10 -31.84 -6.31 -30.08
C ALA A 10 -31.17 -5.54 -31.23
N PRO A 11 -31.58 -4.28 -31.52
CA PRO A 11 -30.97 -3.49 -32.59
C PRO A 11 -29.62 -2.88 -32.21
N ALA A 12 -28.75 -2.84 -33.21
CA ALA A 12 -27.43 -2.27 -33.14
C ALA A 12 -27.47 -0.75 -32.89
N PRO A 13 -26.51 -0.17 -32.12
CA PRO A 13 -26.41 1.27 -31.97
C PRO A 13 -25.78 1.93 -33.19
N ALA A 14 -26.41 3.03 -33.59
CA ALA A 14 -26.10 3.83 -34.75
C ALA A 14 -24.70 4.52 -34.63
N LEU A 15 -24.02 4.51 -35.77
CA LEU A 15 -22.77 5.29 -36.03
C LEU A 15 -23.06 6.79 -35.93
N ASN A 16 -22.25 7.47 -35.13
CA ASN A 16 -22.19 8.93 -35.10
C ASN A 16 -21.34 9.45 -36.26
N PRO A 17 -21.83 10.43 -37.02
CA PRO A 17 -21.07 11.04 -38.10
C PRO A 17 -20.04 12.07 -37.60
N ALA A 18 -18.98 12.14 -38.35
CA ALA A 18 -17.82 13.01 -38.23
C ALA A 18 -18.06 14.45 -37.78
N GLN A 19 -17.24 14.94 -36.89
CA GLN A 19 -17.07 16.37 -36.64
C GLN A 19 -16.01 16.96 -37.57
N PRO A 20 -16.22 18.16 -38.11
CA PRO A 20 -15.27 18.80 -39.00
C PRO A 20 -14.12 19.46 -38.22
N LEU A 21 -12.95 19.34 -38.80
CA LEU A 21 -11.73 20.11 -38.50
C LEU A 21 -11.99 21.61 -38.51
N ALA A 22 -11.75 22.27 -37.41
CA ALA A 22 -11.55 23.71 -37.35
C ALA A 22 -10.03 24.03 -37.31
N ARG A 23 -9.59 24.61 -38.40
CA ARG A 23 -8.28 25.19 -38.64
C ARG A 23 -8.31 26.64 -38.14
N ALA A 24 -7.27 27.07 -37.44
CA ALA A 24 -6.73 28.42 -37.43
C ALA A 24 -6.07 28.68 -36.10
N GLY A 25 -4.87 29.07 -36.04
CA GLY A 25 -4.32 30.35 -36.31
C GLY A 25 -3.32 30.61 -35.21
N GLY A 26 -2.10 30.89 -35.58
CA GLY A 26 -0.98 31.12 -34.72
C GLY A 26 -1.16 32.26 -33.72
N SER A 27 -0.51 32.09 -32.59
CA SER A 27 0.04 33.23 -31.87
C SER A 27 1.28 32.75 -31.13
N GLN A 28 2.39 33.24 -31.63
CA GLN A 28 3.66 33.19 -30.93
C GLN A 28 3.52 34.01 -29.66
N ASN A 29 3.62 33.37 -28.53
CA ASN A 29 3.97 34.04 -27.29
C ASN A 29 5.22 33.41 -26.75
N GLU A 30 6.33 34.04 -27.08
CA GLU A 30 7.56 33.98 -26.33
C GLU A 30 7.27 34.33 -24.87
N PHE A 31 7.07 33.35 -24.03
CA PHE A 31 7.06 33.55 -22.59
C PHE A 31 8.35 32.98 -22.00
N SER A 32 9.21 33.95 -21.73
CA SER A 32 10.34 33.95 -20.83
C SER A 32 10.38 32.71 -19.92
N LEU A 33 11.43 31.93 -20.12
CA LEU A 33 12.01 30.99 -19.18
C LEU A 33 12.38 31.72 -17.87
N ALA A 34 11.40 32.03 -17.04
CA ALA A 34 11.66 32.22 -15.62
C ALA A 34 11.96 30.85 -15.02
N LYS A 35 13.22 30.54 -15.01
CA LYS A 35 13.85 29.46 -14.28
C LYS A 35 13.49 29.66 -12.80
N ARG A 36 12.32 29.14 -12.37
CA ARG A 36 12.03 28.93 -10.97
C ARG A 36 12.95 27.80 -10.50
N GLU A 37 14.12 28.18 -10.07
CA GLU A 37 14.89 27.40 -9.13
C GLU A 37 13.98 27.15 -7.94
N LYS A 38 13.25 26.01 -7.98
CA LYS A 38 12.66 25.45 -6.78
C LYS A 38 13.84 25.15 -5.88
N GLU A 39 14.10 26.03 -4.93
CA GLU A 39 14.89 25.74 -3.75
C GLU A 39 14.44 24.36 -3.25
N ARG A 40 15.24 23.37 -3.57
CA ARG A 40 15.12 22.04 -3.00
C ARG A 40 15.64 22.20 -1.57
N THR A 41 14.77 22.68 -0.68
CA THR A 41 15.01 22.48 0.74
C THR A 41 15.33 21.01 0.93
N PRO A 42 16.49 20.68 1.55
CA PRO A 42 16.83 19.30 1.80
C PRO A 42 15.72 18.74 2.65
N LYS A 43 14.89 17.87 2.07
CA LYS A 43 13.91 17.10 2.82
C LYS A 43 14.74 16.31 3.81
N LYS A 44 14.82 16.80 5.07
CA LYS A 44 15.34 16.01 6.18
C LYS A 44 14.69 14.66 6.05
N SER A 45 15.49 13.67 5.73
CA SER A 45 15.08 12.28 5.64
C SER A 45 14.57 11.88 7.02
N ARG A 46 13.28 12.17 7.27
CA ARG A 46 12.58 11.59 8.40
C ARG A 46 12.70 10.10 8.16
N LYS A 47 13.41 9.40 9.03
CA LYS A 47 13.45 7.93 8.97
C LYS A 47 12.00 7.49 9.01
N ASN A 48 11.46 7.15 7.85
CA ASN A 48 10.05 6.78 7.74
C ASN A 48 9.88 5.48 8.50
N PHE A 49 8.89 5.44 9.36
CA PHE A 49 8.51 4.21 10.02
C PHE A 49 8.08 3.18 8.97
N GLU A 50 8.76 2.05 8.96
CA GLU A 50 8.47 0.95 8.03
C GLU A 50 8.05 -0.27 8.84
N ALA A 51 6.91 -0.86 8.48
CA ALA A 51 6.42 -2.09 9.09
C ALA A 51 5.82 -3.02 8.04
N THR A 52 5.93 -4.32 8.29
CA THR A 52 5.33 -5.34 7.45
C THR A 52 4.25 -6.08 8.22
N ILE A 53 3.08 -6.17 7.65
CA ILE A 53 1.92 -6.83 8.25
C ILE A 53 1.65 -8.12 7.47
N VAL A 54 1.60 -9.23 8.19
CA VAL A 54 1.38 -10.56 7.62
C VAL A 54 0.02 -11.10 8.04
N GLY A 55 -0.72 -11.63 7.08
CA GLY A 55 -2.00 -12.30 7.35
C GLY A 55 -3.23 -11.42 7.17
N LEU A 56 -3.09 -10.20 6.67
CA LEU A 56 -4.23 -9.31 6.46
C LEU A 56 -4.90 -9.55 5.10
N LEU A 57 -6.22 -9.48 5.07
CA LEU A 57 -6.98 -9.57 3.82
C LEU A 57 -6.79 -8.29 2.98
N PRO A 58 -6.82 -8.38 1.64
CA PRO A 58 -6.56 -7.22 0.76
C PRO A 58 -7.45 -6.00 1.05
N GLY A 59 -8.74 -6.21 1.32
CA GLY A 59 -9.66 -5.12 1.68
C GLY A 59 -9.30 -4.44 3.01
N GLN A 60 -8.88 -5.20 3.99
CA GLN A 60 -8.43 -4.70 5.28
C GLN A 60 -7.10 -3.96 5.17
N ALA A 61 -6.19 -4.46 4.34
CA ALA A 61 -4.90 -3.83 4.06
C ALA A 61 -5.07 -2.41 3.51
N HIS A 62 -6.05 -2.20 2.64
CA HIS A 62 -6.36 -0.88 2.09
C HIS A 62 -6.82 0.12 3.17
N LEU A 63 -7.65 -0.32 4.11
CA LEU A 63 -8.11 0.52 5.22
C LEU A 63 -6.94 0.95 6.11
N ILE A 64 -6.10 0.03 6.52
CA ILE A 64 -4.91 0.33 7.33
C ILE A 64 -3.94 1.28 6.60
N LYS A 65 -3.73 1.06 5.31
CA LYS A 65 -2.88 1.95 4.52
C LYS A 65 -3.41 3.39 4.45
N ASN A 66 -4.73 3.55 4.42
CA ASN A 66 -5.36 4.87 4.43
C ASN A 66 -5.25 5.55 5.80
N ASP A 67 -5.36 4.79 6.89
CA ASP A 67 -5.24 5.31 8.26
C ASP A 67 -3.80 5.75 8.57
N PHE A 68 -2.80 5.04 8.07
CA PHE A 68 -1.38 5.28 8.35
C PHE A 68 -0.58 5.73 7.12
N LYS A 69 -1.02 6.80 6.46
CA LYS A 69 -0.37 7.38 5.27
C LYS A 69 1.06 7.87 5.50
N PHE A 70 1.41 8.14 6.75
CA PHE A 70 2.75 8.60 7.15
C PHE A 70 3.77 7.45 7.27
N ALA A 71 3.28 6.21 7.35
CA ALA A 71 4.09 5.01 7.50
C ALA A 71 4.23 4.27 6.16
N LYS A 72 5.36 3.65 5.94
CA LYS A 72 5.56 2.75 4.80
C LYS A 72 5.17 1.34 5.21
N LEU A 73 3.93 0.97 4.92
CA LEU A 73 3.38 -0.32 5.27
C LEU A 73 3.44 -1.29 4.09
N SER A 74 3.99 -2.47 4.33
CA SER A 74 3.99 -3.60 3.40
C SER A 74 3.06 -4.69 3.91
N PHE A 75 2.30 -5.30 3.01
CA PHE A 75 1.34 -6.34 3.36
C PHE A 75 1.70 -7.63 2.65
N VAL A 76 1.72 -8.71 3.39
CA VAL A 76 2.00 -10.06 2.88
C VAL A 76 0.89 -11.00 3.28
N SER A 77 0.36 -11.72 2.30
CA SER A 77 -0.62 -12.77 2.55
C SER A 77 0.04 -13.97 3.26
N SER A 78 -0.70 -14.61 4.13
CA SER A 78 -0.25 -15.81 4.85
C SER A 78 -0.25 -17.09 4.01
N ASP A 79 -0.56 -17.00 2.72
CA ASP A 79 -0.57 -18.17 1.84
C ASP A 79 0.83 -18.78 1.67
N ALA A 80 0.88 -20.10 1.65
CA ALA A 80 2.13 -20.87 1.52
C ALA A 80 2.95 -20.52 0.24
N ARG A 81 2.32 -19.94 -0.76
CA ARG A 81 2.99 -19.48 -1.99
C ARG A 81 3.95 -18.30 -1.75
N ASN A 82 3.76 -17.58 -0.66
CA ASN A 82 4.53 -16.38 -0.34
C ASN A 82 5.68 -16.62 0.65
N ASN A 83 6.02 -17.88 0.92
CA ASN A 83 7.10 -18.21 1.86
C ASN A 83 8.44 -17.53 1.52
N ARG A 84 8.75 -17.34 0.24
CA ARG A 84 9.96 -16.63 -0.18
C ARG A 84 9.94 -15.14 0.22
N GLN A 85 8.77 -14.50 0.14
CA GLN A 85 8.60 -13.12 0.59
C GLN A 85 8.73 -13.02 2.11
N LEU A 86 8.15 -13.96 2.85
CA LEU A 86 8.28 -14.02 4.30
C LEU A 86 9.74 -14.19 4.73
N VAL A 87 10.49 -15.07 4.07
CA VAL A 87 11.92 -15.26 4.34
C VAL A 87 12.73 -14.00 3.97
N SER A 88 12.38 -13.29 2.91
CA SER A 88 13.08 -12.03 2.58
C SER A 88 12.78 -10.92 3.59
N LEU A 89 11.56 -10.88 4.12
CA LEU A 89 11.14 -9.93 5.15
C LEU A 89 11.82 -10.20 6.49
N SER A 90 12.09 -11.45 6.79
CA SER A 90 12.82 -11.83 8.00
C SER A 90 14.24 -11.28 8.05
N LYS A 91 14.83 -10.97 6.90
CA LYS A 91 16.16 -10.32 6.79
C LYS A 91 16.07 -8.79 6.90
N SER A 92 14.87 -8.22 6.83
CA SER A 92 14.69 -6.79 6.95
C SER A 92 14.74 -6.37 8.42
N LYS A 93 15.32 -5.19 8.71
CA LYS A 93 15.33 -4.62 10.06
C LYS A 93 13.97 -4.04 10.48
N ASN A 94 12.99 -4.13 9.63
CA ASN A 94 11.66 -3.54 9.84
C ASN A 94 10.85 -4.39 10.80
N ALA A 95 9.96 -3.76 11.56
CA ALA A 95 9.04 -4.47 12.43
C ALA A 95 8.08 -5.36 11.61
N VAL A 96 7.96 -6.63 12.01
CA VAL A 96 7.04 -7.57 11.37
C VAL A 96 5.89 -7.86 12.33
N ILE A 97 4.67 -7.60 11.87
CA ILE A 97 3.45 -7.78 12.66
C ILE A 97 2.67 -8.96 12.10
N PHE A 98 2.38 -9.91 12.94
CA PHE A 98 1.60 -11.11 12.61
C PHE A 98 0.18 -11.00 13.15
N MET A 99 -0.80 -11.10 12.28
CA MET A 99 -2.22 -11.23 12.65
C MET A 99 -2.55 -12.69 12.91
N THR A 100 -2.62 -13.10 14.19
CA THR A 100 -2.76 -14.52 14.58
C THR A 100 -4.03 -15.17 14.07
N ASP A 101 -5.11 -14.42 13.93
CA ASP A 101 -6.41 -14.95 13.50
C ASP A 101 -6.43 -15.39 12.02
N PHE A 102 -5.45 -14.95 11.23
CA PHE A 102 -5.41 -15.14 9.78
C PHE A 102 -4.13 -15.83 9.29
N ILE A 103 -3.28 -16.33 10.20
CA ILE A 103 -1.98 -16.91 9.83
C ILE A 103 -1.96 -18.42 10.03
N ARG A 104 -1.37 -19.11 9.06
CA ARG A 104 -1.00 -20.51 9.20
C ARG A 104 0.31 -20.63 9.99
N HIS A 105 0.37 -21.56 10.94
CA HIS A 105 1.52 -21.76 11.83
C HIS A 105 2.85 -21.92 11.08
N ALA A 106 2.86 -22.63 9.96
CA ALA A 106 4.07 -22.81 9.15
C ALA A 106 4.71 -21.50 8.64
N ALA A 107 3.90 -20.47 8.37
CA ALA A 107 4.41 -19.16 7.95
C ALA A 107 5.09 -18.41 9.11
N VAL A 108 4.58 -18.58 10.32
CA VAL A 108 5.12 -18.00 11.54
C VAL A 108 6.50 -18.56 11.86
N ASP A 109 6.65 -19.86 11.79
CA ASP A 109 7.89 -20.55 12.16
C ASP A 109 9.05 -20.15 11.23
N SER A 110 8.76 -19.97 9.94
CA SER A 110 9.76 -19.55 8.97
C SER A 110 10.32 -18.14 9.27
N VAL A 111 9.51 -17.24 9.80
CA VAL A 111 9.93 -15.87 10.12
C VAL A 111 10.55 -15.81 11.51
N ARG A 112 10.05 -16.56 12.47
CA ARG A 112 10.63 -16.69 13.81
C ARG A 112 12.09 -17.11 13.79
N ALA A 113 12.42 -18.06 12.92
CA ALA A 113 13.77 -18.58 12.80
C ALA A 113 14.78 -17.54 12.28
N ALA A 114 14.32 -16.49 11.60
CA ALA A 114 15.18 -15.61 10.84
C ALA A 114 15.24 -14.16 11.37
N ASN A 115 14.28 -13.71 12.17
CA ASN A 115 14.23 -12.31 12.63
C ASN A 115 13.70 -12.20 14.08
N GLY A 116 14.41 -11.45 14.93
CA GLY A 116 14.01 -11.16 16.30
C GLY A 116 13.03 -10.01 16.47
N ASN A 117 12.72 -9.25 15.42
CA ASN A 117 11.88 -8.05 15.52
C ASN A 117 10.46 -8.28 14.99
N TRP A 118 9.75 -9.18 15.63
CA TRP A 118 8.37 -9.55 15.27
C TRP A 118 7.43 -9.39 16.46
N VAL A 119 6.19 -9.05 16.16
CA VAL A 119 5.13 -8.85 17.15
C VAL A 119 3.88 -9.59 16.70
N TYR A 120 3.24 -10.31 17.64
CA TYR A 120 1.93 -10.89 17.40
C TYR A 120 0.83 -9.93 17.81
N VAL A 121 -0.20 -9.87 16.99
CA VAL A 121 -1.43 -9.17 17.29
C VAL A 121 -2.57 -10.17 17.23
N THR A 122 -3.20 -10.38 18.37
CA THR A 122 -4.45 -11.12 18.51
C THR A 122 -5.62 -10.17 18.43
N GLY A 123 -6.65 -10.54 17.71
CA GLY A 123 -7.84 -9.73 17.55
C GLY A 123 -7.93 -9.06 16.19
N GLY A 124 -8.90 -8.17 16.05
CA GLY A 124 -9.25 -7.58 14.78
C GLY A 124 -8.44 -6.33 14.40
N MET A 125 -9.01 -5.56 13.47
CA MET A 125 -8.42 -4.33 12.92
C MET A 125 -8.13 -3.26 13.98
N SER A 126 -8.90 -3.20 15.06
CA SER A 126 -8.70 -2.23 16.14
C SER A 126 -7.40 -2.50 16.89
N SER A 127 -7.17 -3.76 17.28
CA SER A 127 -5.93 -4.16 17.96
C SER A 127 -4.69 -3.93 17.08
N LEU A 128 -4.83 -4.15 15.77
CA LEU A 128 -3.76 -3.85 14.82
C LEU A 128 -3.45 -2.35 14.77
N ARG A 129 -4.47 -1.49 14.76
CA ARG A 129 -4.28 -0.03 14.77
C ARG A 129 -3.58 0.45 16.03
N GLU A 130 -3.99 -0.02 17.18
CA GLU A 130 -3.36 0.29 18.47
C GLU A 130 -1.88 -0.12 18.47
N LYS A 131 -1.60 -1.34 18.01
CA LYS A 131 -0.23 -1.83 17.98
C LYS A 131 0.66 -1.09 16.99
N LEU A 132 0.15 -0.72 15.83
CA LEU A 132 0.86 0.13 14.88
C LEU A 132 1.16 1.51 15.44
N GLN A 133 0.22 2.09 16.15
CA GLN A 133 0.40 3.40 16.80
C GLN A 133 1.45 3.34 17.90
N GLU A 134 1.43 2.30 18.72
CA GLU A 134 2.44 2.06 19.76
C GLU A 134 3.85 1.94 19.15
N LEU A 135 4.02 1.09 18.14
CA LEU A 135 5.30 0.90 17.46
C LEU A 135 5.79 2.19 16.78
N TYR A 136 4.89 2.96 16.24
CA TYR A 136 5.23 4.26 15.66
C TYR A 136 5.72 5.25 16.71
N GLN A 137 5.07 5.33 17.86
CA GLN A 137 5.50 6.18 18.99
C GLN A 137 6.87 5.75 19.52
N GLN A 138 7.10 4.44 19.67
CA GLN A 138 8.40 3.91 20.08
C GLN A 138 9.49 4.30 19.08
N HIS A 139 9.22 4.16 17.78
CA HIS A 139 10.15 4.56 16.73
C HIS A 139 10.48 6.07 16.77
N GLN A 140 9.47 6.92 17.02
CA GLN A 140 9.68 8.37 17.15
C GLN A 140 10.54 8.71 18.37
N THR A 141 10.27 8.07 19.50
CA THR A 141 11.04 8.27 20.73
C THR A 141 12.49 7.88 20.53
N GLN A 142 12.77 6.74 19.92
CA GLN A 142 14.12 6.32 19.60
C GLN A 142 14.82 7.27 18.63
N ALA A 143 14.12 7.74 17.60
CA ALA A 143 14.67 8.70 16.66
C ALA A 143 15.05 10.04 17.33
N ASN A 144 14.23 10.51 18.26
CA ASN A 144 14.49 11.73 19.01
C ASN A 144 15.69 11.57 19.97
N LEU A 145 15.80 10.44 20.65
CA LEU A 145 16.94 10.16 21.53
C LEU A 145 18.26 10.11 20.76
N LEU A 146 18.27 9.53 19.57
CA LEU A 146 19.46 9.48 18.71
C LEU A 146 19.86 10.84 18.12
N GLN A 147 18.94 11.80 18.06
CA GLN A 147 19.22 13.16 17.60
C GLN A 147 19.70 14.07 18.74
N ALA A 148 19.40 13.72 19.99
CA ALA A 148 19.78 14.48 21.17
C ALA A 148 21.17 14.09 21.74
N ALA A 149 21.71 12.98 21.26
CA ALA A 149 23.05 12.50 21.63
C ALA A 149 24.10 12.97 20.63
#